data_649f950f553153a275f487bba94fffd2
#
_entry.id   649f950f553153a275f487bba94fffd2
#
_cell.length_a   1.000
_cell.length_b   1.000
_cell.length_c   1.000
_cell.angle_alpha   90.00
_cell.angle_beta   90.00
_cell.angle_gamma   90.00
#
_symmetry.space_group_name_H-M   'P 1'
#
loop_
_entity.id
_entity.type
_entity.pdbx_description
1 polymer ?
#
loop_
_entity_poly.entity_id
_entity_poly.type
_entity_poly.pdbx_seq_one_letter_code
_entity_poly.pdbx_strand_id
1 'polypeptide(L)'
;MIKRKLSSFHLLAVMGWMLLSLLLLGCSNYARNYTPPTLKDGAIRARNLLSLKQRREFDGIYLEAMRQKYRGNADASFDLLDRALMINPNDADALFQQGLLLLQSVGYSDSLLRQRGERQLQLAQQLAPSNKYYREMLGNYWTQTQRFERALRLYELVAADEPTEENLKMLEMLQERTNNWDAALQTLDRITTLEGKSNEVVIKRVNILEYQNRIPEAVTTLRDWCEANDGDNYPRVLLANLYLRNQHLERGREIMDDIATSDPHNEWVPMLRLVYYRKKNDVDNYDKTLGDIAADTILPVEQKVNMFLESAAWLQEGKYDKEKVYQHAVVAMNQRDAGVAMGGWLVQFLQEFKFPESRLAVPALAIFRENPNDERAIMQLLRDAVNRNDTDQLDTICQRGRELHPDNELFYYFGAIAAYNREDDACAMEILEDGVKVMSNNTDSSVASQIYYMLGDAYIQKKQVERAFAAYDSSLVKDPNNVQTLNNYAYHLSTRGVQLQRAVKLAQRATEIEPHNTIYLDTYAWALYKAGKYAEAKTVTDSMWVAFEKEGQSEKPDAGYYDRSGDIYFKAGASKDAAKMWKEALQLTNDHKEQRKLRAKLQKVRWTM
;
A
#
# COMPACT_ATOMS: atom_id res chain seq x y z
N MET A 1 19.39 -15.07 13.07
CA MET A 1 18.21 -14.46 12.42
C MET A 1 18.34 -12.94 12.37
N ILE A 2 19.53 -12.44 12.01
CA ILE A 2 19.85 -11.01 11.90
C ILE A 2 20.45 -10.80 10.50
N LYS A 3 19.62 -10.93 9.45
CA LYS A 3 20.02 -10.73 8.05
C LYS A 3 18.98 -9.95 7.25
N ARG A 4 18.45 -8.86 7.81
CA ARG A 4 17.61 -7.95 7.00
C ARG A 4 17.45 -6.60 7.72
N LYS A 5 18.41 -5.71 7.59
CA LYS A 5 18.20 -4.25 7.73
C LYS A 5 19.53 -3.49 7.52
N LEU A 6 19.93 -3.45 6.25
CA LEU A 6 20.85 -2.44 5.73
C LEU A 6 20.34 -2.08 4.32
N SER A 7 19.17 -1.45 4.22
CA SER A 7 18.55 -1.15 2.93
C SER A 7 18.04 0.29 2.78
N SER A 8 18.39 1.21 3.65
CA SER A 8 17.90 2.59 3.55
C SER A 8 18.77 3.55 2.71
N PHE A 9 19.95 3.14 2.26
CA PHE A 9 20.78 4.00 1.39
C PHE A 9 20.62 3.74 -0.12
N HIS A 10 19.80 2.76 -0.52
CA HIS A 10 19.58 2.43 -1.94
C HIS A 10 18.40 3.14 -2.60
N LEU A 11 17.63 3.94 -1.86
CA LEU A 11 16.43 4.58 -2.43
C LEU A 11 16.74 5.77 -3.36
N LEU A 12 17.87 6.44 -3.20
CA LEU A 12 18.25 7.60 -4.02
C LEU A 12 18.90 7.23 -5.36
N ALA A 13 19.58 6.09 -5.45
CA ALA A 13 20.13 5.60 -6.72
C ALA A 13 19.07 5.00 -7.65
N VAL A 14 17.96 4.48 -7.09
CA VAL A 14 16.86 3.85 -7.85
C VAL A 14 15.94 4.89 -8.49
N MET A 15 15.79 6.08 -7.91
CA MET A 15 14.92 7.13 -8.46
C MET A 15 15.44 7.78 -9.74
N GLY A 16 16.75 7.77 -10.00
CA GLY A 16 17.33 8.31 -11.24
C GLY A 16 17.06 7.44 -12.47
N TRP A 17 16.81 6.15 -12.29
CA TRP A 17 16.59 5.17 -13.38
C TRP A 17 15.12 4.91 -13.71
N MET A 18 14.18 5.25 -12.82
CA MET A 18 12.75 5.13 -13.09
C MET A 18 12.20 6.12 -14.11
N LEU A 19 12.85 7.24 -14.34
CA LEU A 19 12.43 8.24 -15.32
C LEU A 19 12.79 7.89 -16.77
N LEU A 20 13.68 6.90 -17.01
CA LEU A 20 14.00 6.40 -18.35
C LEU A 20 13.15 5.21 -18.79
N SER A 21 12.41 4.56 -17.87
CA SER A 21 11.65 3.34 -18.16
C SER A 21 10.22 3.58 -18.66
N LEU A 22 9.74 4.82 -18.66
CA LEU A 22 8.34 5.14 -19.04
C LEU A 22 8.11 5.37 -20.54
N LEU A 23 9.14 5.21 -21.40
CA LEU A 23 9.02 5.47 -22.85
C LEU A 23 8.99 4.22 -23.74
N LEU A 24 8.94 2.99 -23.20
CA LEU A 24 9.04 1.76 -24.00
C LEU A 24 7.95 0.72 -23.67
N LEU A 25 6.70 1.10 -23.75
CA LEU A 25 5.56 0.15 -23.76
C LEU A 25 5.18 -0.18 -25.22
N GLY A 26 5.79 -1.22 -25.77
CA GLY A 26 5.45 -1.64 -27.15
C GLY A 26 5.92 -3.02 -27.64
N CYS A 27 6.81 -3.71 -26.93
CA CYS A 27 7.56 -4.85 -27.52
C CYS A 27 7.12 -6.26 -27.13
N SER A 28 5.86 -6.60 -26.94
CA SER A 28 5.53 -7.90 -26.34
C SER A 28 5.25 -9.08 -27.26
N ASN A 29 5.04 -8.92 -28.55
CA ASN A 29 4.52 -10.02 -29.40
C ASN A 29 5.50 -10.68 -30.37
N TYR A 30 6.60 -10.05 -30.76
CA TYR A 30 7.50 -10.60 -31.78
C TYR A 30 8.59 -11.52 -31.24
N ALA A 31 9.06 -11.30 -30.04
CA ALA A 31 10.15 -12.06 -29.44
C ALA A 31 9.77 -13.51 -29.02
N ARG A 32 8.50 -13.86 -28.96
CA ARG A 32 8.01 -15.18 -28.51
C ARG A 32 8.23 -16.32 -29.50
N ASN A 33 8.36 -16.05 -30.78
CA ASN A 33 8.39 -17.11 -31.81
C ASN A 33 9.76 -17.37 -32.47
N TYR A 34 10.82 -16.72 -31.96
CA TYR A 34 12.15 -16.89 -32.53
C TYR A 34 12.93 -17.99 -31.79
N THR A 35 13.24 -19.09 -32.49
CA THR A 35 14.24 -20.09 -32.07
C THR A 35 15.61 -19.66 -32.60
N PRO A 36 16.56 -19.26 -31.74
CA PRO A 36 17.89 -18.92 -32.21
C PRO A 36 18.59 -20.14 -32.77
N PRO A 37 19.45 -19.98 -33.81
CA PRO A 37 20.29 -21.07 -34.26
C PRO A 37 21.14 -21.55 -33.09
N THR A 38 21.13 -22.87 -32.82
CA THR A 38 21.94 -23.48 -31.76
C THR A 38 23.41 -23.40 -32.18
N LEU A 39 24.16 -22.50 -31.52
CA LEU A 39 25.62 -22.49 -31.62
C LEU A 39 26.14 -23.83 -31.03
N LYS A 40 26.71 -24.68 -31.87
CA LYS A 40 27.41 -25.89 -31.40
C LYS A 40 28.59 -25.46 -30.54
N ASP A 41 28.72 -26.07 -29.35
CA ASP A 41 29.88 -25.91 -28.49
C ASP A 41 31.14 -26.25 -29.27
N GLY A 42 31.99 -25.27 -29.53
CA GLY A 42 33.20 -25.42 -30.36
C GLY A 42 33.36 -24.39 -31.49
N ALA A 43 32.28 -23.71 -31.88
CA ALA A 43 32.31 -22.69 -32.95
C ALA A 43 33.00 -21.36 -32.55
N ILE A 44 33.37 -21.18 -31.28
CA ILE A 44 34.01 -19.96 -30.75
C ILE A 44 35.43 -19.75 -31.31
N ARG A 45 36.06 -20.78 -31.88
CA ARG A 45 37.45 -20.70 -32.38
C ARG A 45 37.58 -20.40 -33.87
N ALA A 46 36.54 -20.46 -34.66
CA ALA A 46 36.59 -20.08 -36.08
C ALA A 46 36.23 -18.62 -36.23
N ARG A 47 37.20 -17.70 -36.35
CA ARG A 47 36.98 -16.40 -36.97
C ARG A 47 36.42 -16.66 -38.36
N ASN A 48 35.08 -16.55 -38.53
CA ASN A 48 34.48 -16.53 -39.87
C ASN A 48 35.08 -15.36 -40.62
N LEU A 49 35.99 -15.65 -41.56
CA LEU A 49 36.51 -14.65 -42.49
C LEU A 49 35.38 -14.32 -43.45
N LEU A 50 34.64 -13.28 -43.11
CA LEU A 50 33.60 -12.76 -44.00
C LEU A 50 34.23 -12.28 -45.31
N SER A 51 33.60 -12.55 -46.44
CA SER A 51 33.93 -11.92 -47.73
C SER A 51 33.71 -10.43 -47.64
N LEU A 52 34.35 -9.64 -48.49
CA LEU A 52 34.14 -8.19 -48.57
C LEU A 52 32.68 -7.82 -48.75
N LYS A 53 31.92 -8.61 -49.52
CA LYS A 53 30.48 -8.42 -49.71
C LYS A 53 29.72 -8.59 -48.38
N GLN A 54 29.96 -9.67 -47.69
CA GLN A 54 29.32 -9.95 -46.37
C GLN A 54 29.68 -8.93 -45.32
N ARG A 55 30.93 -8.41 -45.30
CA ARG A 55 31.30 -7.30 -44.37
C ARG A 55 30.51 -6.05 -44.67
N ARG A 56 30.40 -5.61 -45.91
CA ARG A 56 29.66 -4.43 -46.28
C ARG A 56 28.16 -4.55 -45.94
N GLU A 57 27.62 -5.74 -46.16
CA GLU A 57 26.22 -6.04 -45.86
C GLU A 57 26.01 -6.00 -44.32
N PHE A 58 26.88 -6.66 -43.55
CA PHE A 58 26.86 -6.61 -42.08
C PHE A 58 26.94 -5.18 -41.57
N ASP A 59 27.96 -4.41 -42.01
CA ASP A 59 28.18 -3.04 -41.57
C ASP A 59 26.96 -2.14 -41.84
N GLY A 60 26.36 -2.28 -43.02
CA GLY A 60 25.15 -1.53 -43.39
C GLY A 60 23.95 -1.84 -42.48
N ILE A 61 23.71 -3.13 -42.20
CA ILE A 61 22.62 -3.57 -41.32
C ILE A 61 22.88 -3.16 -39.88
N TYR A 62 24.11 -3.34 -39.39
CA TYR A 62 24.48 -2.97 -38.02
C TYR A 62 24.37 -1.47 -37.76
N LEU A 63 24.86 -0.63 -38.70
CA LEU A 63 24.74 0.82 -38.57
C LEU A 63 23.27 1.27 -38.57
N GLU A 64 22.43 0.65 -39.41
CA GLU A 64 20.99 0.96 -39.39
C GLU A 64 20.32 0.48 -38.07
N ALA A 65 20.73 -0.67 -37.54
CA ALA A 65 20.27 -1.13 -36.22
C ALA A 65 20.58 -0.10 -35.12
N MET A 66 21.83 0.43 -35.11
CA MET A 66 22.21 1.48 -34.16
C MET A 66 21.41 2.76 -34.38
N ARG A 67 21.14 3.15 -35.62
CA ARG A 67 20.32 4.32 -35.92
C ARG A 67 18.90 4.15 -35.38
N GLN A 68 18.28 2.98 -35.54
CA GLN A 68 16.95 2.68 -35.00
C GLN A 68 16.96 2.69 -33.47
N LYS A 69 17.98 2.15 -32.83
CA LYS A 69 18.18 2.21 -31.39
C LYS A 69 18.22 3.66 -30.86
N TYR A 70 19.01 4.54 -31.50
CA TYR A 70 19.10 5.95 -31.12
C TYR A 70 17.78 6.73 -31.35
N ARG A 71 16.92 6.26 -32.26
CA ARG A 71 15.58 6.82 -32.50
C ARG A 71 14.52 6.27 -31.54
N GLY A 72 14.89 5.36 -30.64
CA GLY A 72 13.96 4.71 -29.71
C GLY A 72 13.16 3.55 -30.31
N ASN A 73 13.46 3.15 -31.55
CA ASN A 73 12.78 2.05 -32.25
C ASN A 73 13.41 0.70 -31.87
N ALA A 74 13.19 0.23 -30.66
CA ALA A 74 13.85 -0.96 -30.11
C ALA A 74 13.57 -2.23 -30.92
N ASP A 75 12.33 -2.45 -31.38
CA ASP A 75 11.95 -3.63 -32.18
C ASP A 75 12.67 -3.67 -33.53
N ALA A 76 12.66 -2.56 -34.25
CA ALA A 76 13.36 -2.45 -35.53
C ALA A 76 14.87 -2.63 -35.36
N SER A 77 15.45 -2.13 -34.25
CA SER A 77 16.86 -2.34 -33.94
C SER A 77 17.14 -3.81 -33.64
N PHE A 78 16.29 -4.47 -32.90
CA PHE A 78 16.41 -5.90 -32.56
C PHE A 78 16.38 -6.79 -33.81
N ASP A 79 15.42 -6.59 -34.71
CA ASP A 79 15.29 -7.33 -35.96
C ASP A 79 16.52 -7.16 -36.87
N LEU A 80 17.04 -5.93 -36.94
CA LEU A 80 18.24 -5.64 -37.71
C LEU A 80 19.48 -6.31 -37.08
N LEU A 81 19.61 -6.32 -35.74
CA LEU A 81 20.69 -7.03 -35.06
C LEU A 81 20.60 -8.54 -35.27
N ASP A 82 19.41 -9.12 -35.29
CA ASP A 82 19.22 -10.54 -35.63
C ASP A 82 19.74 -10.84 -37.05
N ARG A 83 19.42 -10.01 -38.04
CA ARG A 83 19.92 -10.15 -39.42
C ARG A 83 21.44 -9.97 -39.50
N ALA A 84 21.98 -9.00 -38.77
CA ALA A 84 23.44 -8.82 -38.68
C ALA A 84 24.13 -10.07 -38.12
N LEU A 85 23.58 -10.66 -37.06
CA LEU A 85 24.10 -11.87 -36.43
C LEU A 85 23.92 -13.14 -37.28
N MET A 86 22.97 -13.17 -38.22
CA MET A 86 22.91 -14.24 -39.24
C MET A 86 24.11 -14.17 -40.19
N ILE A 87 24.64 -13.00 -40.49
CA ILE A 87 25.82 -12.82 -41.34
C ILE A 87 27.10 -13.05 -40.53
N ASN A 88 27.20 -12.50 -39.33
CA ASN A 88 28.33 -12.64 -38.42
C ASN A 88 27.87 -13.05 -37.00
N PRO A 89 27.69 -14.34 -36.73
CA PRO A 89 27.21 -14.82 -35.41
C PRO A 89 28.14 -14.53 -34.23
N ASN A 90 29.41 -14.24 -34.53
CA ASN A 90 30.46 -14.02 -33.52
C ASN A 90 30.87 -12.55 -33.43
N ASP A 91 30.00 -11.63 -33.87
CA ASP A 91 30.25 -10.22 -33.66
C ASP A 91 29.93 -9.81 -32.23
N ALA A 92 30.95 -9.41 -31.50
CA ALA A 92 30.83 -9.09 -30.07
C ALA A 92 29.92 -7.87 -29.83
N ASP A 93 30.02 -6.84 -30.71
CA ASP A 93 29.21 -5.63 -30.54
C ASP A 93 27.74 -5.89 -30.84
N ALA A 94 27.43 -6.62 -31.91
CA ALA A 94 26.05 -6.97 -32.25
C ALA A 94 25.39 -7.84 -31.17
N LEU A 95 26.10 -8.84 -30.64
CA LEU A 95 25.65 -9.65 -29.51
C LEU A 95 25.42 -8.80 -28.27
N PHE A 96 26.34 -7.91 -27.96
CA PHE A 96 26.22 -7.02 -26.82
C PHE A 96 25.01 -6.08 -26.93
N GLN A 97 24.83 -5.43 -28.07
CA GLN A 97 23.69 -4.51 -28.28
C GLN A 97 22.35 -5.24 -28.23
N GLN A 98 22.28 -6.44 -28.82
CA GLN A 98 21.06 -7.25 -28.78
C GLN A 98 20.77 -7.76 -27.35
N GLY A 99 21.81 -8.18 -26.62
CA GLY A 99 21.70 -8.58 -25.22
C GLY A 99 21.14 -7.47 -24.33
N LEU A 100 21.65 -6.24 -24.50
CA LEU A 100 21.14 -5.07 -23.77
C LEU A 100 19.67 -4.79 -24.08
N LEU A 101 19.28 -4.80 -25.36
CA LEU A 101 17.88 -4.59 -25.77
C LEU A 101 16.95 -5.63 -25.11
N LEU A 102 17.34 -6.90 -25.09
CA LEU A 102 16.56 -7.95 -24.44
C LEU A 102 16.41 -7.73 -22.93
N LEU A 103 17.45 -7.27 -22.25
CA LEU A 103 17.39 -7.04 -20.81
C LEU A 103 16.64 -5.76 -20.43
N GLN A 104 16.63 -4.76 -21.32
CA GLN A 104 15.93 -3.48 -21.10
C GLN A 104 14.44 -3.55 -21.46
N SER A 105 14.07 -4.27 -22.53
CA SER A 105 12.70 -4.33 -23.04
C SER A 105 11.79 -5.33 -22.32
N VAL A 106 12.37 -6.30 -21.61
CA VAL A 106 11.60 -7.31 -20.90
C VAL A 106 11.44 -6.90 -19.44
N GLY A 107 10.24 -6.49 -19.06
CA GLY A 107 9.87 -6.38 -17.66
C GLY A 107 10.17 -7.71 -16.93
N TYR A 108 10.18 -7.71 -15.61
CA TYR A 108 10.58 -8.86 -14.75
C TYR A 108 9.84 -10.19 -15.01
N SER A 109 8.94 -10.26 -15.99
CA SER A 109 8.02 -11.39 -16.21
C SER A 109 8.51 -12.48 -17.16
N ASP A 110 9.41 -12.21 -18.12
CA ASP A 110 9.85 -13.23 -19.09
C ASP A 110 11.27 -13.75 -18.82
N SER A 111 11.33 -14.94 -18.19
CA SER A 111 12.59 -15.58 -17.80
C SER A 111 13.44 -16.04 -18.98
N LEU A 112 12.83 -16.42 -20.13
CA LEU A 112 13.53 -16.93 -21.31
C LEU A 112 14.27 -15.81 -22.04
N LEU A 113 13.64 -14.67 -22.23
CA LEU A 113 14.24 -13.52 -22.88
C LEU A 113 15.39 -12.95 -22.03
N ARG A 114 15.25 -12.94 -20.70
CA ARG A 114 16.35 -12.56 -19.80
C ARG A 114 17.54 -13.52 -19.90
N GLN A 115 17.30 -14.82 -19.90
CA GLN A 115 18.37 -15.80 -20.08
C GLN A 115 19.07 -15.65 -21.44
N ARG A 116 18.32 -15.36 -22.50
CA ARG A 116 18.89 -15.07 -23.82
C ARG A 116 19.76 -13.82 -23.80
N GLY A 117 19.26 -12.72 -23.24
CA GLY A 117 20.00 -11.48 -23.12
C GLY A 117 21.30 -11.63 -22.32
N GLU A 118 21.25 -12.30 -21.16
CA GLU A 118 22.43 -12.62 -20.37
C GLU A 118 23.46 -13.46 -21.15
N ARG A 119 22.98 -14.50 -21.85
CA ARG A 119 23.87 -15.36 -22.67
C ARG A 119 24.58 -14.55 -23.75
N GLN A 120 23.91 -13.61 -24.38
CA GLN A 120 24.50 -12.75 -25.41
C GLN A 120 25.55 -11.79 -24.82
N LEU A 121 25.31 -11.19 -23.66
CA LEU A 121 26.29 -10.39 -22.95
C LEU A 121 27.53 -11.24 -22.56
N GLN A 122 27.33 -12.46 -22.09
CA GLN A 122 28.43 -13.40 -21.76
C GLN A 122 29.27 -13.74 -23.00
N LEU A 123 28.60 -14.02 -24.12
CA LEU A 123 29.29 -14.32 -25.38
C LEU A 123 30.11 -13.13 -25.89
N ALA A 124 29.50 -11.94 -25.85
CA ALA A 124 30.19 -10.69 -26.21
C ALA A 124 31.45 -10.47 -25.38
N GLN A 125 31.35 -10.65 -24.05
CA GLN A 125 32.49 -10.53 -23.14
C GLN A 125 33.55 -11.61 -23.40
N GLN A 126 33.17 -12.85 -23.72
CA GLN A 126 34.10 -13.92 -24.07
C GLN A 126 34.83 -13.69 -25.41
N LEU A 127 34.14 -13.11 -26.40
CA LEU A 127 34.70 -12.78 -27.71
C LEU A 127 35.63 -11.57 -27.66
N ALA A 128 35.38 -10.62 -26.77
CA ALA A 128 36.19 -9.43 -26.56
C ALA A 128 36.54 -9.25 -25.07
N PRO A 129 37.38 -10.12 -24.48
CA PRO A 129 37.64 -10.15 -23.05
C PRO A 129 38.37 -8.89 -22.53
N SER A 130 39.05 -8.15 -23.39
CA SER A 130 39.68 -6.87 -23.05
C SER A 130 38.74 -5.66 -23.10
N ASN A 131 37.50 -5.85 -23.58
CA ASN A 131 36.53 -4.76 -23.61
C ASN A 131 35.97 -4.53 -22.21
N LYS A 132 36.42 -3.46 -21.55
CA LYS A 132 36.01 -3.11 -20.19
C LYS A 132 34.50 -2.85 -20.09
N TYR A 133 33.92 -2.19 -21.08
CA TYR A 133 32.49 -1.85 -21.08
C TYR A 133 31.60 -3.10 -21.05
N TYR A 134 31.99 -4.16 -21.75
CA TYR A 134 31.25 -5.42 -21.68
C TYR A 134 31.36 -6.08 -20.30
N ARG A 135 32.54 -6.01 -19.67
CA ARG A 135 32.76 -6.52 -18.30
C ARG A 135 31.94 -5.76 -17.27
N GLU A 136 31.96 -4.44 -17.33
CA GLU A 136 31.19 -3.56 -16.44
C GLU A 136 29.68 -3.83 -16.57
N MET A 137 29.15 -3.81 -17.79
CA MET A 137 27.71 -4.01 -18.01
C MET A 137 27.24 -5.39 -17.60
N LEU A 138 27.99 -6.43 -17.88
CA LEU A 138 27.68 -7.79 -17.43
C LEU A 138 27.82 -7.93 -15.90
N GLY A 139 28.86 -7.33 -15.32
CA GLY A 139 29.08 -7.27 -13.88
C GLY A 139 27.96 -6.55 -13.16
N ASN A 140 27.52 -5.39 -13.66
CA ASN A 140 26.36 -4.65 -13.15
C ASN A 140 25.07 -5.48 -13.20
N TYR A 141 24.81 -6.15 -14.32
CA TYR A 141 23.67 -7.03 -14.46
C TYR A 141 23.68 -8.18 -13.42
N TRP A 142 24.84 -8.82 -13.22
CA TRP A 142 24.97 -9.87 -12.21
C TRP A 142 24.84 -9.32 -10.77
N THR A 143 25.30 -8.10 -10.52
CA THR A 143 25.12 -7.44 -9.23
C THR A 143 23.63 -7.19 -8.94
N GLN A 144 22.89 -6.62 -9.91
CA GLN A 144 21.45 -6.38 -9.80
C GLN A 144 20.65 -7.67 -9.61
N THR A 145 21.08 -8.76 -10.26
CA THR A 145 20.44 -10.07 -10.13
C THR A 145 21.00 -10.92 -8.98
N GLN A 146 21.77 -10.31 -8.06
CA GLN A 146 22.36 -10.92 -6.85
C GLN A 146 23.30 -12.10 -7.11
N ARG A 147 23.93 -12.14 -8.29
CA ARG A 147 24.93 -13.16 -8.63
C ARG A 147 26.33 -12.67 -8.32
N PHE A 148 26.55 -12.35 -7.05
CA PHE A 148 27.70 -11.59 -6.55
C PHE A 148 29.05 -12.25 -6.88
N GLU A 149 29.18 -13.56 -6.79
CA GLU A 149 30.45 -14.26 -7.11
C GLU A 149 30.82 -14.15 -8.59
N ARG A 150 29.83 -14.06 -9.49
CA ARG A 150 30.09 -13.85 -10.92
C ARG A 150 30.48 -12.41 -11.20
N ALA A 151 29.77 -11.47 -10.59
CA ALA A 151 30.08 -10.07 -10.69
C ALA A 151 31.49 -9.76 -10.15
N LEU A 152 31.84 -10.32 -9.00
CA LEU A 152 33.16 -10.14 -8.35
C LEU A 152 34.31 -10.46 -9.32
N ARG A 153 34.28 -11.63 -9.98
CA ARG A 153 35.33 -12.02 -10.94
C ARG A 153 35.52 -11.03 -12.08
N LEU A 154 34.45 -10.33 -12.52
CA LEU A 154 34.57 -9.32 -13.56
C LEU A 154 35.10 -8.01 -12.99
N TYR A 155 34.64 -7.61 -11.81
CA TYR A 155 35.08 -6.38 -11.17
C TYR A 155 36.51 -6.43 -10.63
N GLU A 156 37.04 -7.61 -10.31
CA GLU A 156 38.47 -7.82 -10.06
C GLU A 156 39.31 -7.43 -11.29
N LEU A 157 38.85 -7.79 -12.50
CA LEU A 157 39.51 -7.40 -13.74
C LEU A 157 39.31 -5.92 -14.07
N VAL A 158 38.09 -5.40 -13.88
CA VAL A 158 37.78 -3.98 -14.13
C VAL A 158 38.62 -3.08 -13.23
N ALA A 159 38.66 -3.36 -11.93
CA ALA A 159 39.43 -2.57 -10.96
C ALA A 159 40.95 -2.79 -11.04
N ALA A 160 41.41 -3.88 -11.70
CA ALA A 160 42.81 -4.07 -12.02
C ALA A 160 43.25 -3.23 -13.24
N ASP A 161 42.39 -3.15 -14.26
CA ASP A 161 42.68 -2.35 -15.47
C ASP A 161 42.49 -0.83 -15.22
N GLU A 162 41.43 -0.45 -14.49
CA GLU A 162 41.10 0.93 -14.16
C GLU A 162 40.68 1.05 -12.69
N PRO A 163 41.61 1.33 -11.78
CA PRO A 163 41.34 1.47 -10.36
C PRO A 163 40.74 2.86 -10.03
N THR A 164 39.58 3.17 -10.62
CA THR A 164 38.80 4.35 -10.27
C THR A 164 38.09 4.15 -8.93
N GLU A 165 37.70 5.26 -8.30
CA GLU A 165 36.89 5.23 -7.06
C GLU A 165 35.66 4.35 -7.21
N GLU A 166 34.90 4.55 -8.28
CA GLU A 166 33.66 3.81 -8.55
C GLU A 166 33.91 2.31 -8.69
N ASN A 167 34.94 1.93 -9.43
CA ASN A 167 35.30 0.53 -9.66
C ASN A 167 35.80 -0.14 -8.37
N LEU A 168 36.58 0.57 -7.56
CA LEU A 168 37.04 0.08 -6.27
C LEU A 168 35.91 -0.04 -5.25
N LYS A 169 35.01 0.93 -5.17
CA LYS A 169 33.83 0.86 -4.30
C LYS A 169 32.90 -0.31 -4.70
N MET A 170 32.72 -0.54 -6.01
CA MET A 170 31.95 -1.68 -6.48
C MET A 170 32.64 -3.01 -6.15
N LEU A 171 33.96 -3.09 -6.33
CA LEU A 171 34.75 -4.27 -5.98
C LEU A 171 34.65 -4.56 -4.49
N GLU A 172 34.83 -3.56 -3.63
CA GLU A 172 34.73 -3.67 -2.17
C GLU A 172 33.35 -4.19 -1.76
N MET A 173 32.28 -3.60 -2.27
CA MET A 173 30.91 -4.01 -2.00
C MET A 173 30.66 -5.49 -2.42
N LEU A 174 31.18 -5.91 -3.58
CA LEU A 174 31.06 -7.30 -4.02
C LEU A 174 31.88 -8.27 -3.15
N GLN A 175 33.05 -7.84 -2.66
CA GLN A 175 33.87 -8.61 -1.72
C GLN A 175 33.15 -8.80 -0.38
N GLU A 176 32.49 -7.75 0.14
CA GLU A 176 31.63 -7.85 1.33
C GLU A 176 30.46 -8.83 1.11
N ARG A 177 29.77 -8.73 -0.04
CA ARG A 177 28.62 -9.58 -0.36
C ARG A 177 28.99 -11.05 -0.52
N THR A 178 30.23 -11.33 -0.87
CA THR A 178 30.78 -12.70 -1.03
C THR A 178 31.56 -13.17 0.19
N ASN A 179 31.57 -12.39 1.27
CA ASN A 179 32.30 -12.64 2.53
C ASN A 179 33.84 -12.70 2.36
N ASN A 180 34.37 -12.03 1.34
CA ASN A 180 35.82 -11.92 1.11
C ASN A 180 36.39 -10.73 1.90
N TRP A 181 36.29 -10.76 3.22
CA TRP A 181 36.54 -9.66 4.13
C TRP A 181 37.95 -9.09 4.05
N ASP A 182 38.98 -9.95 4.00
CA ASP A 182 40.38 -9.50 3.91
C ASP A 182 40.68 -8.81 2.57
N ALA A 183 40.08 -9.29 1.49
CA ALA A 183 40.18 -8.61 0.19
C ALA A 183 39.46 -7.25 0.22
N ALA A 184 38.30 -7.15 0.88
CA ALA A 184 37.60 -5.90 1.07
C ALA A 184 38.45 -4.86 1.86
N LEU A 185 39.11 -5.31 2.93
CA LEU A 185 40.06 -4.43 3.68
C LEU A 185 41.21 -3.94 2.80
N GLN A 186 41.80 -4.79 1.96
CA GLN A 186 42.84 -4.41 0.99
C GLN A 186 42.30 -3.41 -0.05
N THR A 187 41.06 -3.61 -0.50
CA THR A 187 40.44 -2.67 -1.44
C THR A 187 40.16 -1.31 -0.79
N LEU A 188 39.77 -1.28 0.49
CA LEU A 188 39.66 -0.03 1.26
C LEU A 188 41.03 0.67 1.43
N ASP A 189 42.15 -0.06 1.54
CA ASP A 189 43.50 0.53 1.51
C ASP A 189 43.80 1.19 0.16
N ARG A 190 43.41 0.55 -0.94
CA ARG A 190 43.56 1.14 -2.29
C ARG A 190 42.72 2.41 -2.44
N ILE A 191 41.47 2.42 -1.97
CA ILE A 191 40.61 3.62 -1.96
C ILE A 191 41.25 4.73 -1.14
N THR A 192 41.74 4.38 0.06
CA THR A 192 42.45 5.35 0.94
C THR A 192 43.69 5.96 0.28
N THR A 193 44.44 5.17 -0.49
CA THR A 193 45.62 5.65 -1.21
C THR A 193 45.25 6.60 -2.34
N LEU A 194 44.11 6.38 -2.98
CA LEU A 194 43.64 7.17 -4.11
C LEU A 194 43.03 8.52 -3.68
N GLU A 195 42.18 8.51 -2.63
CA GLU A 195 41.35 9.65 -2.24
C GLU A 195 41.67 10.22 -0.87
N GLY A 196 42.49 9.54 -0.10
CA GLY A 196 42.70 9.84 1.31
C GLY A 196 41.69 9.07 2.22
N LYS A 197 41.88 9.26 3.52
CA LYS A 197 40.99 8.71 4.53
C LYS A 197 39.71 9.56 4.59
N SER A 198 38.55 8.91 4.57
CA SER A 198 37.24 9.53 4.79
C SER A 198 36.47 8.79 5.90
N ASN A 199 35.48 9.44 6.49
CA ASN A 199 34.58 8.80 7.45
C ASN A 199 33.95 7.52 6.90
N GLU A 200 33.54 7.53 5.61
CA GLU A 200 32.93 6.36 4.96
C GLU A 200 33.89 5.15 4.95
N VAL A 201 35.13 5.36 4.52
CA VAL A 201 36.13 4.29 4.46
C VAL A 201 36.48 3.76 5.84
N VAL A 202 36.61 4.64 6.83
CA VAL A 202 36.91 4.25 8.23
C VAL A 202 35.77 3.44 8.80
N ILE A 203 34.52 3.89 8.62
CA ILE A 203 33.33 3.15 9.12
C ILE A 203 33.23 1.77 8.49
N LYS A 204 33.41 1.65 7.17
CA LYS A 204 33.40 0.35 6.47
C LYS A 204 34.49 -0.57 7.02
N ARG A 205 35.71 -0.09 7.15
CA ARG A 205 36.81 -0.85 7.75
C ARG A 205 36.48 -1.34 9.16
N VAL A 206 35.99 -0.47 10.02
CA VAL A 206 35.60 -0.82 11.39
C VAL A 206 34.50 -1.86 11.41
N ASN A 207 33.48 -1.72 10.55
CA ASN A 207 32.39 -2.68 10.47
C ASN A 207 32.88 -4.07 10.04
N ILE A 208 33.79 -4.16 9.04
CA ILE A 208 34.39 -5.42 8.61
C ILE A 208 35.21 -6.03 9.75
N LEU A 209 36.05 -5.25 10.42
CA LEU A 209 36.88 -5.72 11.54
C LEU A 209 36.01 -6.20 12.72
N GLU A 210 34.94 -5.47 13.03
CA GLU A 210 33.98 -5.86 14.07
C GLU A 210 33.26 -7.17 13.69
N TYR A 211 32.84 -7.32 12.42
CA TYR A 211 32.21 -8.55 11.94
C TYR A 211 33.16 -9.77 12.06
N GLN A 212 34.45 -9.56 11.78
CA GLN A 212 35.50 -10.57 11.94
C GLN A 212 35.94 -10.77 13.41
N ASN A 213 35.33 -10.06 14.37
CA ASN A 213 35.72 -10.04 15.80
C ASN A 213 37.16 -9.55 16.04
N ARG A 214 37.71 -8.74 15.14
CA ARG A 214 39.05 -8.11 15.22
C ARG A 214 38.96 -6.76 15.94
N ILE A 215 38.34 -6.75 17.12
CA ILE A 215 38.05 -5.51 17.87
C ILE A 215 39.28 -4.65 18.17
N PRO A 216 40.45 -5.20 18.57
CA PRO A 216 41.64 -4.37 18.81
C PRO A 216 42.07 -3.56 17.59
N GLU A 217 41.96 -4.12 16.37
CA GLU A 217 42.31 -3.43 15.13
C GLU A 217 41.29 -2.36 14.77
N ALA A 218 39.99 -2.63 15.00
CA ALA A 218 38.94 -1.64 14.83
C ALA A 218 39.15 -0.43 15.75
N VAL A 219 39.51 -0.68 17.03
CA VAL A 219 39.84 0.38 18.00
C VAL A 219 41.04 1.18 17.56
N THR A 220 42.12 0.53 17.10
CA THR A 220 43.31 1.23 16.59
C THR A 220 42.94 2.10 15.39
N THR A 221 42.18 1.57 14.44
CA THR A 221 41.72 2.32 13.27
C THR A 221 40.97 3.60 13.65
N LEU A 222 40.08 3.55 14.64
CA LEU A 222 39.33 4.73 15.09
C LEU A 222 40.18 5.68 15.92
N ARG A 223 41.14 5.18 16.74
CA ARG A 223 42.06 6.05 17.48
C ARG A 223 42.94 6.86 16.53
N ASP A 224 43.56 6.20 15.55
CA ASP A 224 44.36 6.87 14.54
C ASP A 224 43.52 7.92 13.78
N TRP A 225 42.23 7.64 13.59
CA TRP A 225 41.31 8.57 12.94
C TRP A 225 40.93 9.75 13.84
N CYS A 226 40.76 9.53 15.14
CA CYS A 226 40.55 10.61 16.12
C CYS A 226 41.78 11.54 16.17
N GLU A 227 42.99 10.97 16.22
CA GLU A 227 44.24 11.76 16.23
C GLU A 227 44.43 12.57 14.94
N ALA A 228 44.05 12.05 13.78
CA ALA A 228 44.13 12.73 12.51
C ALA A 228 43.07 13.83 12.32
N ASN A 229 41.99 13.83 13.14
CA ASN A 229 40.88 14.79 13.08
C ASN A 229 40.62 15.39 14.47
N ASP A 230 41.68 15.86 15.08
CA ASP A 230 41.63 16.55 16.38
C ASP A 230 40.69 17.78 16.27
N GLY A 231 39.64 17.80 17.13
CA GLY A 231 38.58 18.81 17.10
C GLY A 231 37.27 18.38 16.44
N ASP A 232 37.22 17.26 15.72
CA ASP A 232 35.98 16.65 15.27
C ASP A 232 35.51 15.56 16.26
N ASN A 233 34.35 15.75 16.87
CA ASN A 233 33.81 14.79 17.82
C ASN A 233 33.25 13.52 17.16
N TYR A 234 32.99 13.51 15.85
CA TYR A 234 32.37 12.37 15.19
C TYR A 234 33.22 11.08 15.24
N PRO A 235 34.54 11.09 14.97
CA PRO A 235 35.40 9.92 15.19
C PRO A 235 35.36 9.40 16.63
N ARG A 236 35.31 10.30 17.62
CA ARG A 236 35.21 9.95 19.05
C ARG A 236 33.88 9.29 19.39
N VAL A 237 32.78 9.76 18.79
CA VAL A 237 31.45 9.14 18.88
C VAL A 237 31.50 7.71 18.36
N LEU A 238 32.10 7.47 17.20
CA LEU A 238 32.28 6.13 16.63
C LEU A 238 33.08 5.22 17.55
N LEU A 239 34.16 5.72 18.12
CA LEU A 239 35.02 4.98 19.07
C LEU A 239 34.26 4.63 20.36
N ALA A 240 33.52 5.60 20.92
CA ALA A 240 32.67 5.35 22.11
C ALA A 240 31.61 4.27 21.79
N ASN A 241 30.94 4.38 20.66
CA ASN A 241 29.94 3.40 20.24
C ASN A 241 30.55 2.00 20.04
N LEU A 242 31.75 1.90 19.44
CA LEU A 242 32.44 0.62 19.29
C LEU A 242 32.74 -0.02 20.67
N TYR A 243 33.25 0.76 21.63
CA TYR A 243 33.49 0.28 22.98
C TYR A 243 32.19 -0.19 23.68
N LEU A 244 31.10 0.59 23.58
CA LEU A 244 29.83 0.26 24.21
C LEU A 244 29.23 -1.03 23.62
N ARG A 245 29.26 -1.19 22.28
CA ARG A 245 28.74 -2.39 21.61
C ARG A 245 29.53 -3.65 22.01
N ASN A 246 30.85 -3.52 22.24
CA ASN A 246 31.74 -4.61 22.58
C ASN A 246 31.99 -4.77 24.09
N GLN A 247 31.05 -4.35 24.91
CA GLN A 247 31.05 -4.56 26.39
C GLN A 247 32.16 -3.81 27.16
N HIS A 248 32.88 -2.90 26.54
CA HIS A 248 33.84 -2.02 27.20
C HIS A 248 33.17 -0.74 27.74
N LEU A 249 32.15 -0.94 28.59
CA LEU A 249 31.18 0.11 28.94
C LEU A 249 31.84 1.35 29.58
N GLU A 250 32.80 1.15 30.48
CA GLU A 250 33.41 2.29 31.17
C GLU A 250 34.27 3.15 30.23
N ARG A 251 35.01 2.53 29.32
CA ARG A 251 35.77 3.28 28.29
C ARG A 251 34.86 4.05 27.35
N GLY A 252 33.76 3.43 26.91
CA GLY A 252 32.76 4.10 26.07
C GLY A 252 32.12 5.28 26.80
N ARG A 253 31.81 5.11 28.12
CA ARG A 253 31.25 6.15 28.96
C ARG A 253 32.22 7.33 29.17
N GLU A 254 33.49 7.06 29.47
CA GLU A 254 34.51 8.13 29.63
C GLU A 254 34.60 9.02 28.38
N ILE A 255 34.63 8.44 27.17
CA ILE A 255 34.68 9.20 25.94
C ILE A 255 33.37 9.98 25.72
N MET A 256 32.23 9.35 26.00
CA MET A 256 30.91 9.99 25.89
C MET A 256 30.76 11.18 26.83
N ASP A 257 31.19 11.04 28.08
CA ASP A 257 31.11 12.10 29.10
C ASP A 257 32.06 13.26 28.75
N ASP A 258 33.23 12.97 28.17
CA ASP A 258 34.18 13.97 27.70
C ASP A 258 33.64 14.73 26.45
N ILE A 259 32.98 14.04 25.51
CA ILE A 259 32.27 14.69 24.40
C ILE A 259 31.16 15.59 24.94
N ALA A 260 30.32 15.07 25.86
CA ALA A 260 29.23 15.84 26.47
C ALA A 260 29.71 17.09 27.21
N THR A 261 30.92 17.06 27.75
CA THR A 261 31.54 18.21 28.47
C THR A 261 32.08 19.24 27.48
N SER A 262 32.75 18.79 26.42
CA SER A 262 33.33 19.68 25.39
C SER A 262 32.30 20.22 24.40
N ASP A 263 31.24 19.46 24.16
CA ASP A 263 30.16 19.78 23.22
C ASP A 263 28.80 19.37 23.81
N PRO A 264 28.20 20.19 24.69
CA PRO A 264 26.96 19.87 25.40
C PRO A 264 25.74 19.66 24.50
N HIS A 265 25.79 20.13 23.26
CA HIS A 265 24.70 19.99 22.28
C HIS A 265 25.00 18.94 21.20
N ASN A 266 26.01 18.09 21.43
CA ASN A 266 26.33 17.03 20.48
C ASN A 266 25.14 16.09 20.23
N GLU A 267 24.70 16.03 19.00
CA GLU A 267 23.50 15.27 18.60
C GLU A 267 23.61 13.75 18.77
N TRP A 268 24.85 13.21 18.92
CA TRP A 268 25.11 11.77 19.04
C TRP A 268 25.22 11.29 20.49
N VAL A 269 25.48 12.18 21.45
CA VAL A 269 25.61 11.83 22.86
C VAL A 269 24.34 11.18 23.43
N PRO A 270 23.12 11.64 23.13
CA PRO A 270 21.90 10.99 23.59
C PRO A 270 21.79 9.53 23.12
N MET A 271 22.19 9.24 21.86
CA MET A 271 22.22 7.88 21.34
C MET A 271 23.23 6.99 22.07
N LEU A 272 24.43 7.50 22.33
CA LEU A 272 25.44 6.77 23.11
C LEU A 272 24.95 6.44 24.53
N ARG A 273 24.21 7.36 25.17
CA ARG A 273 23.59 7.12 26.48
C ARG A 273 22.56 5.99 26.42
N LEU A 274 21.70 5.97 25.39
CA LEU A 274 20.75 4.87 25.20
C LEU A 274 21.48 3.53 25.06
N VAL A 275 22.52 3.45 24.21
CA VAL A 275 23.32 2.22 24.05
C VAL A 275 23.97 1.81 25.37
N TYR A 276 24.54 2.75 26.11
CA TYR A 276 25.17 2.49 27.41
C TYR A 276 24.19 1.91 28.44
N TYR A 277 23.04 2.57 28.66
CA TYR A 277 22.04 2.12 29.62
C TYR A 277 21.39 0.79 29.18
N ARG A 278 21.15 0.60 27.90
CA ARG A 278 20.69 -0.69 27.37
C ARG A 278 21.68 -1.81 27.67
N LYS A 279 22.98 -1.60 27.47
CA LYS A 279 24.03 -2.59 27.76
C LYS A 279 24.18 -2.87 29.24
N LYS A 280 23.94 -1.89 30.09
CA LYS A 280 23.88 -2.05 31.56
C LYS A 280 22.58 -2.68 32.06
N ASN A 281 21.60 -2.82 31.20
CA ASN A 281 20.23 -3.22 31.55
C ASN A 281 19.57 -2.26 32.56
N ASP A 282 19.92 -0.98 32.48
CA ASP A 282 19.43 0.10 33.35
C ASP A 282 18.19 0.74 32.67
N VAL A 283 17.03 0.14 32.95
CA VAL A 283 15.76 0.51 32.33
C VAL A 283 15.32 1.93 32.71
N ASP A 284 15.56 2.35 33.95
CA ASP A 284 15.07 3.64 34.45
C ASP A 284 15.83 4.80 33.78
N ASN A 285 17.17 4.72 33.74
CA ASN A 285 17.95 5.75 33.05
C ASN A 285 17.80 5.73 31.54
N TYR A 286 17.54 4.56 30.96
CA TYR A 286 17.18 4.44 29.53
C TYR A 286 15.87 5.16 29.24
N ASP A 287 14.83 4.88 30.01
CA ASP A 287 13.50 5.49 29.87
C ASP A 287 13.56 7.01 30.00
N LYS A 288 14.26 7.49 31.02
CA LYS A 288 14.51 8.92 31.21
C LYS A 288 15.22 9.54 30.03
N THR A 289 16.29 8.90 29.53
CA THR A 289 17.04 9.40 28.37
C THR A 289 16.16 9.44 27.11
N LEU A 290 15.33 8.43 26.88
CA LEU A 290 14.40 8.41 25.74
C LEU A 290 13.34 9.50 25.86
N GLY A 291 12.86 9.78 27.08
CA GLY A 291 11.95 10.89 27.37
C GLY A 291 12.60 12.25 27.11
N ASP A 292 13.85 12.45 27.55
CA ASP A 292 14.61 13.67 27.28
C ASP A 292 14.82 13.90 25.79
N ILE A 293 15.15 12.85 25.02
CA ILE A 293 15.25 12.87 23.54
C ILE A 293 13.90 13.25 22.91
N ALA A 294 12.82 12.66 23.39
CA ALA A 294 11.49 12.94 22.87
C ALA A 294 11.09 14.41 23.08
N ALA A 295 11.46 14.98 24.22
CA ALA A 295 11.14 16.36 24.58
C ALA A 295 12.10 17.41 23.99
N ASP A 296 13.30 17.01 23.56
CA ASP A 296 14.30 17.91 23.00
C ASP A 296 13.80 18.54 21.69
N THR A 297 13.77 19.87 21.63
CA THR A 297 13.30 20.64 20.46
C THR A 297 14.43 21.06 19.51
N ILE A 298 15.68 20.80 19.89
CA ILE A 298 16.87 21.16 19.11
C ILE A 298 17.35 19.97 18.27
N LEU A 299 17.22 18.76 18.83
CA LEU A 299 17.66 17.52 18.18
C LEU A 299 16.90 17.27 16.87
N PRO A 300 17.60 17.04 15.74
CA PRO A 300 16.97 16.76 14.44
C PRO A 300 16.01 15.58 14.50
N VAL A 301 14.88 15.68 13.80
CA VAL A 301 13.83 14.66 13.81
C VAL A 301 14.35 13.31 13.30
N GLU A 302 15.20 13.31 12.28
CA GLU A 302 15.83 12.10 11.71
C GLU A 302 16.67 11.37 12.76
N GLN A 303 17.38 12.11 13.62
CA GLN A 303 18.14 11.53 14.73
C GLN A 303 17.22 10.92 15.77
N LYS A 304 16.11 11.56 16.10
CA LYS A 304 15.10 10.97 17.00
C LYS A 304 14.55 9.68 16.43
N VAL A 305 14.17 9.63 15.16
CA VAL A 305 13.70 8.40 14.51
C VAL A 305 14.72 7.27 14.65
N ASN A 306 16.01 7.55 14.44
CA ASN A 306 17.07 6.55 14.61
C ASN A 306 17.16 6.04 16.05
N MET A 307 17.01 6.92 17.04
CA MET A 307 17.05 6.55 18.46
C MET A 307 15.82 5.73 18.88
N PHE A 308 14.65 6.03 18.31
CA PHE A 308 13.44 5.21 18.49
C PHE A 308 13.54 3.85 17.79
N LEU A 309 14.24 3.73 16.66
CA LEU A 309 14.54 2.43 16.03
C LEU A 309 15.39 1.54 16.96
N GLU A 310 16.36 2.10 17.66
CA GLU A 310 17.15 1.36 18.68
C GLU A 310 16.28 0.87 19.84
N SER A 311 15.30 1.67 20.27
CA SER A 311 14.35 1.29 21.32
C SER A 311 13.48 0.10 20.90
N ALA A 312 13.03 0.07 19.65
CA ALA A 312 12.26 -1.04 19.11
C ALA A 312 13.07 -2.36 19.12
N ALA A 313 14.37 -2.30 18.87
CA ALA A 313 15.24 -3.48 18.96
C ALA A 313 15.31 -4.05 20.40
N TRP A 314 15.31 -3.20 21.43
CA TRP A 314 15.33 -3.65 22.83
C TRP A 314 13.99 -4.26 23.27
N LEU A 315 12.88 -3.77 22.72
CA LEU A 315 11.56 -4.38 22.92
C LEU A 315 11.48 -5.83 22.42
N GLN A 316 12.13 -6.13 21.29
CA GLN A 316 12.18 -7.50 20.75
C GLN A 316 12.93 -8.47 21.69
N GLU A 317 13.82 -7.95 22.55
CA GLU A 317 14.49 -8.72 23.61
C GLU A 317 13.58 -8.94 24.85
N GLY A 318 12.39 -8.34 24.88
CA GLY A 318 11.45 -8.44 26.01
C GLY A 318 11.87 -7.69 27.27
N LYS A 319 12.81 -6.75 27.17
CA LYS A 319 13.43 -6.06 28.32
C LYS A 319 12.94 -4.63 28.51
N TYR A 320 12.11 -4.12 27.64
CA TYR A 320 11.57 -2.76 27.72
C TYR A 320 10.07 -2.76 27.39
N ASP A 321 9.35 -1.72 27.85
CA ASP A 321 7.90 -1.62 27.68
C ASP A 321 7.53 -0.84 26.41
N LYS A 322 6.77 -1.50 25.53
CA LYS A 322 6.30 -0.89 24.30
C LYS A 322 5.39 0.32 24.53
N GLU A 323 4.65 0.36 25.64
CA GLU A 323 3.77 1.48 25.97
C GLU A 323 4.58 2.75 26.29
N LYS A 324 5.71 2.63 26.97
CA LYS A 324 6.63 3.75 27.23
C LYS A 324 7.20 4.31 25.93
N VAL A 325 7.64 3.43 25.00
CA VAL A 325 8.12 3.86 23.68
C VAL A 325 7.03 4.61 22.93
N TYR A 326 5.80 4.11 22.96
CA TYR A 326 4.66 4.79 22.34
C TYR A 326 4.44 6.19 22.94
N GLN A 327 4.43 6.31 24.27
CA GLN A 327 4.22 7.59 24.95
C GLN A 327 5.30 8.61 24.57
N HIS A 328 6.58 8.23 24.61
CA HIS A 328 7.68 9.10 24.21
C HIS A 328 7.61 9.47 22.72
N ALA A 329 7.25 8.51 21.86
CA ALA A 329 7.10 8.78 20.42
C ALA A 329 5.99 9.80 20.13
N VAL A 330 4.88 9.75 20.87
CA VAL A 330 3.80 10.75 20.76
C VAL A 330 4.31 12.14 21.15
N VAL A 331 5.13 12.26 22.19
CA VAL A 331 5.74 13.55 22.57
C VAL A 331 6.65 14.08 21.45
N ALA A 332 7.53 13.24 20.91
CA ALA A 332 8.45 13.63 19.84
C ALA A 332 7.68 14.03 18.55
N MET A 333 6.64 13.29 18.21
CA MET A 333 5.82 13.51 17.01
C MET A 333 5.04 14.85 17.05
N ASN A 334 4.63 15.29 18.24
CA ASN A 334 3.87 16.53 18.39
C ASN A 334 4.74 17.80 18.34
N GLN A 335 6.04 17.67 18.12
CA GLN A 335 6.92 18.81 17.91
C GLN A 335 6.77 19.35 16.47
N ARG A 336 7.26 20.57 16.27
CA ARG A 336 7.23 21.24 14.97
C ARG A 336 7.99 20.40 13.92
N ASP A 337 7.41 20.25 12.74
CA ASP A 337 7.99 19.57 11.58
C ASP A 337 8.41 18.09 11.85
N ALA A 338 7.80 17.46 12.87
CA ALA A 338 8.08 16.07 13.27
C ALA A 338 6.96 15.08 12.90
N GLY A 339 5.80 15.57 12.53
CA GLY A 339 4.59 14.76 12.34
C GLY A 339 4.72 13.72 11.23
N VAL A 340 5.31 14.07 10.09
CA VAL A 340 5.48 13.13 8.97
C VAL A 340 6.52 12.06 9.29
N ALA A 341 7.70 12.45 9.77
CA ALA A 341 8.80 11.50 10.01
C ALA A 341 8.52 10.59 11.22
N MET A 342 8.21 11.17 12.38
CA MET A 342 7.90 10.43 13.60
C MET A 342 6.55 9.71 13.50
N GLY A 343 5.54 10.34 12.88
CA GLY A 343 4.25 9.71 12.65
C GLY A 343 4.36 8.50 11.73
N GLY A 344 5.13 8.60 10.65
CA GLY A 344 5.41 7.48 9.75
C GLY A 344 6.11 6.32 10.46
N TRP A 345 7.11 6.61 11.29
CA TRP A 345 7.76 5.62 12.14
C TRP A 345 6.76 5.01 13.14
N LEU A 346 5.94 5.84 13.80
CA LEU A 346 4.98 5.37 14.81
C LEU A 346 3.90 4.46 14.22
N VAL A 347 3.43 4.72 12.99
CA VAL A 347 2.51 3.81 12.28
C VAL A 347 3.14 2.41 12.14
N GLN A 348 4.39 2.32 11.67
CA GLN A 348 5.10 1.04 11.54
C GLN A 348 5.28 0.35 12.89
N PHE A 349 5.66 1.12 13.93
CA PHE A 349 5.82 0.62 15.30
C PHE A 349 4.53 0.03 15.85
N LEU A 350 3.40 0.73 15.71
CA LEU A 350 2.09 0.27 16.17
C LEU A 350 1.67 -1.04 15.50
N GLN A 351 1.94 -1.18 14.20
CA GLN A 351 1.65 -2.40 13.42
C GLN A 351 2.57 -3.56 13.82
N GLU A 352 3.89 -3.33 13.92
CA GLU A 352 4.88 -4.35 14.27
C GLU A 352 4.61 -4.94 15.67
N PHE A 353 4.33 -4.08 16.65
CA PHE A 353 4.07 -4.49 18.03
C PHE A 353 2.61 -4.77 18.35
N LYS A 354 1.75 -4.87 17.31
CA LYS A 354 0.34 -5.26 17.41
C LYS A 354 -0.45 -4.44 18.42
N PHE A 355 -0.39 -3.14 18.31
CA PHE A 355 -1.27 -2.24 19.04
C PHE A 355 -2.70 -2.24 18.44
N PRO A 356 -3.72 -1.84 19.21
CA PRO A 356 -5.07 -1.66 18.67
C PRO A 356 -5.08 -0.67 17.50
N GLU A 357 -5.85 -0.97 16.44
CA GLU A 357 -5.95 -0.12 15.25
C GLU A 357 -6.43 1.30 15.56
N SER A 358 -7.23 1.47 16.62
CA SER A 358 -7.68 2.79 17.09
C SER A 358 -6.54 3.76 17.41
N ARG A 359 -5.34 3.24 17.74
CA ARG A 359 -4.16 4.10 17.98
C ARG A 359 -3.54 4.67 16.72
N LEU A 360 -3.83 4.12 15.56
CA LEU A 360 -3.33 4.63 14.28
C LEU A 360 -3.88 6.02 13.93
N ALA A 361 -4.99 6.43 14.52
CA ALA A 361 -5.52 7.78 14.36
C ALA A 361 -4.57 8.87 14.88
N VAL A 362 -3.79 8.58 15.93
CA VAL A 362 -2.87 9.54 16.54
C VAL A 362 -1.75 9.96 15.57
N PRO A 363 -0.94 9.04 15.02
CA PRO A 363 0.05 9.41 14.01
C PRO A 363 -0.57 9.90 12.70
N ALA A 364 -1.72 9.36 12.28
CA ALA A 364 -2.41 9.84 11.09
C ALA A 364 -2.78 11.33 11.20
N LEU A 365 -3.24 11.79 12.36
CA LEU A 365 -3.55 13.20 12.59
C LEU A 365 -2.30 14.09 12.53
N ALA A 366 -1.18 13.63 13.06
CA ALA A 366 0.08 14.38 13.00
C ALA A 366 0.60 14.49 11.56
N ILE A 367 0.57 13.38 10.81
CA ILE A 367 0.93 13.37 9.38
C ILE A 367 0.02 14.31 8.60
N PHE A 368 -1.29 14.23 8.81
CA PHE A 368 -2.27 15.06 8.10
C PHE A 368 -2.09 16.56 8.36
N ARG A 369 -1.69 16.96 9.59
CA ARG A 369 -1.43 18.37 9.91
C ARG A 369 -0.26 18.97 9.12
N GLU A 370 0.79 18.20 8.88
CA GLU A 370 1.96 18.64 8.12
C GLU A 370 1.82 18.40 6.61
N ASN A 371 1.21 17.28 6.23
CA ASN A 371 0.95 16.91 4.85
C ASN A 371 -0.53 16.54 4.64
N PRO A 372 -1.40 17.51 4.45
CA PRO A 372 -2.83 17.26 4.23
C PRO A 372 -3.13 16.43 2.97
N ASN A 373 -2.17 16.28 2.05
CA ASN A 373 -2.33 15.50 0.83
C ASN A 373 -1.96 14.01 1.01
N ASP A 374 -1.57 13.58 2.21
CA ASP A 374 -1.29 12.16 2.45
C ASP A 374 -2.60 11.35 2.51
N GLU A 375 -2.90 10.66 1.41
CA GLU A 375 -4.13 9.87 1.27
C GLU A 375 -4.25 8.78 2.34
N ARG A 376 -3.14 8.16 2.76
CA ARG A 376 -3.15 7.11 3.77
C ARG A 376 -3.54 7.66 5.14
N ALA A 377 -3.06 8.87 5.48
CA ALA A 377 -3.42 9.55 6.71
C ALA A 377 -4.91 9.92 6.71
N ILE A 378 -5.43 10.50 5.61
CA ILE A 378 -6.85 10.84 5.47
C ILE A 378 -7.71 9.58 5.59
N MET A 379 -7.37 8.51 4.89
CA MET A 379 -8.13 7.25 4.92
C MET A 379 -8.11 6.59 6.30
N GLN A 380 -7.02 6.71 7.05
CA GLN A 380 -6.96 6.22 8.42
C GLN A 380 -7.83 7.04 9.36
N LEU A 381 -7.85 8.37 9.21
CA LEU A 381 -8.71 9.26 9.99
C LEU A 381 -10.20 9.05 9.65
N LEU A 382 -10.52 8.83 8.37
CA LEU A 382 -11.87 8.47 7.93
C LEU A 382 -12.35 7.19 8.62
N ARG A 383 -11.53 6.15 8.61
CA ARG A 383 -11.83 4.87 9.26
C ARG A 383 -12.05 5.02 10.76
N ASP A 384 -11.21 5.82 11.43
CA ASP A 384 -11.35 6.10 12.86
C ASP A 384 -12.64 6.85 13.18
N ALA A 385 -12.99 7.87 12.40
CA ALA A 385 -14.23 8.63 12.55
C ALA A 385 -15.48 7.74 12.37
N VAL A 386 -15.46 6.86 11.37
CA VAL A 386 -16.53 5.86 11.14
C VAL A 386 -16.66 4.92 12.35
N ASN A 387 -15.55 4.36 12.82
CA ASN A 387 -15.56 3.39 13.93
C ASN A 387 -16.04 4.02 15.25
N ARG A 388 -15.79 5.30 15.48
CA ARG A 388 -16.24 6.04 16.67
C ARG A 388 -17.62 6.67 16.52
N ASN A 389 -18.20 6.55 15.34
CA ASN A 389 -19.45 7.23 14.98
C ASN A 389 -19.39 8.76 15.26
N ASP A 390 -18.23 9.37 14.97
CA ASP A 390 -17.95 10.78 15.18
C ASP A 390 -18.34 11.58 13.93
N THR A 391 -19.59 12.04 13.91
CA THR A 391 -20.20 12.72 12.77
C THR A 391 -19.46 14.01 12.38
N ASP A 392 -18.99 14.80 13.36
CA ASP A 392 -18.32 16.08 13.09
C ASP A 392 -16.94 15.87 12.47
N GLN A 393 -16.18 14.89 13.00
CA GLN A 393 -14.90 14.53 12.43
C GLN A 393 -15.07 13.90 11.05
N LEU A 394 -16.08 13.04 10.88
CA LEU A 394 -16.41 12.41 9.60
C LEU A 394 -16.68 13.45 8.51
N ASP A 395 -17.51 14.46 8.83
CA ASP A 395 -17.81 15.55 7.90
C ASP A 395 -16.56 16.34 7.51
N THR A 396 -15.78 16.76 8.52
CA THR A 396 -14.55 17.54 8.29
C THR A 396 -13.56 16.78 7.39
N ILE A 397 -13.35 15.49 7.66
CA ILE A 397 -12.43 14.64 6.87
C ILE A 397 -12.96 14.44 5.46
N CYS A 398 -14.27 14.17 5.31
CA CYS A 398 -14.87 13.97 4.00
C CYS A 398 -14.87 15.25 3.16
N GLN A 399 -15.14 16.41 3.77
CA GLN A 399 -15.02 17.68 3.07
C GLN A 399 -13.59 17.90 2.56
N ARG A 400 -12.60 17.71 3.42
CA ARG A 400 -11.20 17.87 3.03
C ARG A 400 -10.76 16.81 2.02
N GLY A 401 -11.26 15.58 2.16
CA GLY A 401 -11.01 14.50 1.21
C GLY A 401 -11.52 14.82 -0.20
N ARG A 402 -12.73 15.38 -0.33
CA ARG A 402 -13.28 15.81 -1.63
C ARG A 402 -12.49 16.96 -2.27
N GLU A 403 -11.90 17.85 -1.47
CA GLU A 403 -11.06 18.93 -1.98
C GLU A 403 -9.72 18.42 -2.53
N LEU A 404 -9.09 17.47 -1.86
CA LEU A 404 -7.73 16.99 -2.14
C LEU A 404 -7.70 15.76 -3.07
N HIS A 405 -8.69 14.89 -2.96
CA HIS A 405 -8.84 13.63 -3.68
C HIS A 405 -10.25 13.52 -4.26
N PRO A 406 -10.63 14.42 -5.19
CA PRO A 406 -12.00 14.52 -5.70
C PRO A 406 -12.47 13.30 -6.50
N ASP A 407 -11.56 12.41 -6.88
CA ASP A 407 -11.82 11.15 -7.58
C ASP A 407 -12.09 9.95 -6.66
N ASN A 408 -11.97 10.14 -5.33
CA ASN A 408 -12.21 9.07 -4.36
C ASN A 408 -13.66 9.12 -3.86
N GLU A 409 -14.47 8.16 -4.30
CA GLU A 409 -15.90 8.05 -4.02
C GLU A 409 -16.25 7.86 -2.54
N LEU A 410 -15.33 7.35 -1.72
CA LEU A 410 -15.56 7.14 -0.29
C LEU A 410 -15.85 8.44 0.45
N PHE A 411 -15.23 9.56 0.05
CA PHE A 411 -15.46 10.85 0.67
C PHE A 411 -16.85 11.42 0.37
N TYR A 412 -17.46 11.01 -0.74
CA TYR A 412 -18.84 11.36 -1.06
C TYR A 412 -19.83 10.46 -0.32
N TYR A 413 -19.56 9.15 -0.28
CA TYR A 413 -20.38 8.18 0.44
C TYR A 413 -20.49 8.51 1.93
N PHE A 414 -19.35 8.61 2.61
CA PHE A 414 -19.32 8.90 4.05
C PHE A 414 -19.69 10.36 4.37
N GLY A 415 -19.39 11.30 3.47
CA GLY A 415 -19.82 12.69 3.59
C GLY A 415 -21.35 12.83 3.55
N ALA A 416 -22.00 12.08 2.69
CA ALA A 416 -23.47 12.04 2.66
C ALA A 416 -24.06 11.43 3.94
N ILE A 417 -23.44 10.38 4.49
CA ILE A 417 -23.84 9.80 5.78
C ILE A 417 -23.69 10.84 6.90
N ALA A 418 -22.59 11.59 6.93
CA ALA A 418 -22.39 12.64 7.92
C ALA A 418 -23.47 13.75 7.80
N ALA A 419 -23.83 14.13 6.57
CA ALA A 419 -24.89 15.11 6.33
C ALA A 419 -26.27 14.59 6.79
N TYR A 420 -26.61 13.33 6.51
CA TYR A 420 -27.84 12.71 7.00
C TYR A 420 -27.88 12.63 8.54
N ASN A 421 -26.78 12.30 9.19
CA ASN A 421 -26.69 12.25 10.65
C ASN A 421 -26.92 13.64 11.28
N ARG A 422 -26.71 14.74 10.53
CA ARG A 422 -27.02 16.12 10.93
C ARG A 422 -28.38 16.60 10.47
N GLU A 423 -29.19 15.70 9.92
CA GLU A 423 -30.52 16.02 9.38
C GLU A 423 -30.49 17.04 8.21
N ASP A 424 -29.35 17.14 7.49
CA ASP A 424 -29.18 17.98 6.31
C ASP A 424 -29.34 17.18 5.02
N ASP A 425 -30.60 16.82 4.74
CA ASP A 425 -30.98 16.06 3.55
C ASP A 425 -30.59 16.76 2.23
N ALA A 426 -30.54 18.09 2.23
CA ALA A 426 -30.23 18.87 1.04
C ALA A 426 -28.73 18.73 0.69
N CYS A 427 -27.87 18.91 1.68
CA CYS A 427 -26.44 18.75 1.56
C CYS A 427 -26.09 17.30 1.20
N ALA A 428 -26.73 16.31 1.86
CA ALA A 428 -26.52 14.90 1.57
C ALA A 428 -26.81 14.57 0.09
N MET A 429 -27.91 15.07 -0.45
CA MET A 429 -28.27 14.86 -1.85
C MET A 429 -27.26 15.48 -2.82
N GLU A 430 -26.79 16.71 -2.56
CA GLU A 430 -25.79 17.39 -3.37
C GLU A 430 -24.47 16.60 -3.40
N ILE A 431 -24.00 16.15 -2.22
CA ILE A 431 -22.80 15.31 -2.10
C ILE A 431 -22.94 14.02 -2.90
N LEU A 432 -24.10 13.36 -2.85
CA LEU A 432 -24.34 12.13 -3.59
C LEU A 432 -24.40 12.37 -5.12
N GLU A 433 -25.01 13.47 -5.57
CA GLU A 433 -25.03 13.84 -6.99
C GLU A 433 -23.62 14.12 -7.52
N ASP A 434 -22.76 14.77 -6.73
CA ASP A 434 -21.36 14.98 -7.05
C ASP A 434 -20.57 13.67 -7.03
N GLY A 435 -20.84 12.78 -6.07
CA GLY A 435 -20.24 11.45 -6.01
C GLY A 435 -20.51 10.63 -7.28
N VAL A 436 -21.71 10.71 -7.85
CA VAL A 436 -22.02 10.02 -9.12
C VAL A 436 -21.18 10.55 -10.27
N LYS A 437 -20.85 11.85 -10.30
CA LYS A 437 -20.05 12.47 -11.39
C LYS A 437 -18.60 11.99 -11.42
N VAL A 438 -18.04 11.65 -10.24
CA VAL A 438 -16.64 11.23 -10.11
C VAL A 438 -16.42 9.72 -10.27
N MET A 439 -17.48 8.93 -10.28
CA MET A 439 -17.41 7.48 -10.45
C MET A 439 -16.77 7.10 -11.78
N SER A 440 -15.90 6.12 -11.74
CA SER A 440 -15.20 5.54 -12.89
C SER A 440 -15.46 4.02 -12.98
N ASN A 441 -14.84 3.38 -13.98
CA ASN A 441 -14.87 1.92 -14.10
C ASN A 441 -14.11 1.21 -12.96
N ASN A 442 -13.25 1.93 -12.24
CA ASN A 442 -12.47 1.41 -11.12
C ASN A 442 -13.14 1.63 -9.76
N THR A 443 -14.26 2.36 -9.72
CA THR A 443 -15.02 2.57 -8.47
C THR A 443 -15.52 1.22 -7.94
N ASP A 444 -15.38 1.01 -6.63
CA ASP A 444 -15.91 -0.19 -5.97
C ASP A 444 -17.41 -0.33 -6.22
N SER A 445 -17.82 -1.49 -6.73
CA SER A 445 -19.22 -1.73 -7.11
C SER A 445 -20.19 -1.64 -5.94
N SER A 446 -19.75 -2.01 -4.73
CA SER A 446 -20.59 -1.95 -3.54
C SER A 446 -20.80 -0.50 -3.11
N VAL A 447 -19.74 0.32 -3.08
CA VAL A 447 -19.80 1.75 -2.76
C VAL A 447 -20.66 2.49 -3.79
N ALA A 448 -20.43 2.22 -5.09
CA ALA A 448 -21.24 2.81 -6.15
C ALA A 448 -22.74 2.46 -6.00
N SER A 449 -23.04 1.21 -5.68
CA SER A 449 -24.41 0.76 -5.44
C SER A 449 -25.04 1.48 -4.25
N GLN A 450 -24.30 1.66 -3.17
CA GLN A 450 -24.80 2.38 -1.98
C GLN A 450 -25.06 3.87 -2.27
N ILE A 451 -24.18 4.54 -3.01
CA ILE A 451 -24.40 5.95 -3.41
C ILE A 451 -25.68 6.08 -4.24
N TYR A 452 -25.89 5.20 -5.24
CA TYR A 452 -27.11 5.21 -6.04
C TYR A 452 -28.35 4.86 -5.23
N TYR A 453 -28.26 3.95 -4.26
CA TYR A 453 -29.34 3.62 -3.34
C TYR A 453 -29.75 4.84 -2.52
N MET A 454 -28.79 5.49 -1.84
CA MET A 454 -29.05 6.67 -1.02
C MET A 454 -29.63 7.84 -1.86
N LEU A 455 -29.12 8.01 -3.07
CA LEU A 455 -29.63 9.02 -4.01
C LEU A 455 -31.07 8.70 -4.45
N GLY A 456 -31.41 7.42 -4.65
CA GLY A 456 -32.77 6.96 -4.91
C GLY A 456 -33.72 7.36 -3.79
N ASP A 457 -33.35 7.11 -2.54
CA ASP A 457 -34.15 7.49 -1.36
C ASP A 457 -34.29 9.01 -1.24
N ALA A 458 -33.21 9.79 -1.47
CA ALA A 458 -33.26 11.25 -1.48
C ALA A 458 -34.25 11.79 -2.54
N TYR A 459 -34.23 11.21 -3.74
CA TYR A 459 -35.19 11.61 -4.80
C TYR A 459 -36.63 11.23 -4.44
N ILE A 460 -36.87 10.13 -3.75
CA ILE A 460 -38.21 9.77 -3.23
C ILE A 460 -38.71 10.84 -2.26
N GLN A 461 -37.89 11.27 -1.32
CA GLN A 461 -38.23 12.33 -0.36
C GLN A 461 -38.56 13.66 -1.06
N LYS A 462 -37.82 13.98 -2.13
CA LYS A 462 -38.10 15.19 -2.96
C LYS A 462 -39.20 14.96 -4.01
N LYS A 463 -39.92 13.83 -3.98
CA LYS A 463 -41.01 13.45 -4.91
C LYS A 463 -40.59 13.38 -6.40
N GLN A 464 -39.29 13.15 -6.66
CA GLN A 464 -38.71 13.00 -8.01
C GLN A 464 -38.67 11.51 -8.40
N VAL A 465 -39.84 10.91 -8.59
CA VAL A 465 -40.02 9.45 -8.68
C VAL A 465 -39.24 8.82 -9.82
N GLU A 466 -39.22 9.43 -11.00
CA GLU A 466 -38.52 8.93 -12.20
C GLU A 466 -37.01 8.89 -11.97
N ARG A 467 -36.45 9.94 -11.36
CA ARG A 467 -35.03 10.00 -10.98
C ARG A 467 -34.70 8.95 -9.92
N ALA A 468 -35.58 8.76 -8.93
CA ALA A 468 -35.41 7.74 -7.91
C ALA A 468 -35.32 6.34 -8.49
N PHE A 469 -36.24 6.00 -9.41
CA PHE A 469 -36.24 4.68 -10.04
C PHE A 469 -35.01 4.46 -10.92
N ALA A 470 -34.56 5.48 -11.64
CA ALA A 470 -33.33 5.42 -12.41
C ALA A 470 -32.08 5.20 -11.49
N ALA A 471 -32.06 5.85 -10.33
CA ALA A 471 -30.99 5.65 -9.35
C ALA A 471 -31.02 4.22 -8.76
N TYR A 472 -32.20 3.70 -8.39
CA TYR A 472 -32.33 2.31 -7.93
C TYR A 472 -31.92 1.30 -9.02
N ASP A 473 -32.27 1.55 -10.29
CA ASP A 473 -31.82 0.74 -11.40
C ASP A 473 -30.29 0.73 -11.51
N SER A 474 -29.67 1.90 -11.40
CA SER A 474 -28.21 2.03 -11.40
C SER A 474 -27.56 1.32 -10.22
N SER A 475 -28.16 1.39 -9.02
CA SER A 475 -27.69 0.66 -7.85
C SER A 475 -27.68 -0.86 -8.10
N LEU A 476 -28.77 -1.41 -8.63
CA LEU A 476 -28.88 -2.85 -8.92
C LEU A 476 -28.03 -3.32 -10.12
N VAL A 477 -27.64 -2.41 -11.01
CA VAL A 477 -26.64 -2.69 -12.06
C VAL A 477 -25.25 -2.85 -11.44
N LYS A 478 -24.93 -2.04 -10.41
CA LYS A 478 -23.64 -2.10 -9.72
C LYS A 478 -23.57 -3.29 -8.74
N ASP A 479 -24.62 -3.50 -7.95
CA ASP A 479 -24.78 -4.66 -7.06
C ASP A 479 -26.20 -5.20 -7.13
N PRO A 480 -26.41 -6.29 -7.88
CA PRO A 480 -27.73 -6.94 -8.00
C PRO A 480 -28.28 -7.50 -6.69
N ASN A 481 -27.47 -7.61 -5.65
CA ASN A 481 -27.83 -8.13 -4.34
C ASN A 481 -27.91 -7.04 -3.26
N ASN A 482 -27.86 -5.76 -3.61
CA ASN A 482 -28.09 -4.69 -2.65
C ASN A 482 -29.50 -4.80 -2.06
N VAL A 483 -29.60 -5.38 -0.88
CA VAL A 483 -30.90 -5.72 -0.26
C VAL A 483 -31.75 -4.50 0.07
N GLN A 484 -31.11 -3.38 0.49
CA GLN A 484 -31.81 -2.13 0.75
C GLN A 484 -32.46 -1.59 -0.51
N THR A 485 -31.72 -1.59 -1.63
CA THR A 485 -32.26 -1.17 -2.93
C THR A 485 -33.38 -2.07 -3.39
N LEU A 486 -33.18 -3.41 -3.30
CA LEU A 486 -34.21 -4.38 -3.67
C LEU A 486 -35.51 -4.15 -2.91
N ASN A 487 -35.42 -3.95 -1.60
CA ASN A 487 -36.58 -3.70 -0.74
C ASN A 487 -37.26 -2.35 -1.01
N ASN A 488 -36.50 -1.25 -0.95
CA ASN A 488 -37.07 0.09 -1.08
C ASN A 488 -37.68 0.33 -2.45
N TYR A 489 -37.01 -0.15 -3.50
CA TYR A 489 -37.54 -0.09 -4.86
C TYR A 489 -38.85 -0.88 -4.99
N ALA A 490 -38.88 -2.12 -4.48
CA ALA A 490 -40.10 -2.93 -4.48
C ALA A 490 -41.25 -2.26 -3.72
N TYR A 491 -40.98 -1.70 -2.56
CA TYR A 491 -41.96 -0.96 -1.75
C TYR A 491 -42.53 0.22 -2.52
N HIS A 492 -41.69 1.06 -3.13
CA HIS A 492 -42.13 2.24 -3.87
C HIS A 492 -42.91 1.92 -5.14
N LEU A 493 -42.51 0.87 -5.88
CA LEU A 493 -43.28 0.36 -7.03
C LEU A 493 -44.65 -0.14 -6.59
N SER A 494 -44.69 -0.94 -5.52
CA SER A 494 -45.92 -1.54 -4.99
C SER A 494 -46.89 -0.49 -4.48
N THR A 495 -46.40 0.48 -3.71
CA THR A 495 -47.23 1.55 -3.12
C THR A 495 -47.86 2.42 -4.22
N ARG A 496 -47.14 2.67 -5.31
CA ARG A 496 -47.65 3.44 -6.45
C ARG A 496 -48.48 2.62 -7.43
N GLY A 497 -48.47 1.31 -7.31
CA GLY A 497 -49.20 0.40 -8.19
C GLY A 497 -48.61 0.28 -9.60
N VAL A 498 -47.30 0.55 -9.76
CA VAL A 498 -46.60 0.50 -11.07
C VAL A 498 -45.64 -0.67 -11.10
N GLN A 499 -45.43 -1.28 -12.28
CA GLN A 499 -44.49 -2.38 -12.48
C GLN A 499 -44.58 -3.50 -11.41
N LEU A 500 -45.80 -3.89 -11.03
CA LEU A 500 -46.05 -4.79 -9.88
C LEU A 500 -45.35 -6.13 -9.99
N GLN A 501 -45.21 -6.69 -11.21
CA GLN A 501 -44.46 -7.94 -11.40
C GLN A 501 -42.98 -7.79 -11.09
N ARG A 502 -42.40 -6.64 -11.41
CA ARG A 502 -41.02 -6.30 -11.03
C ARG A 502 -40.88 -6.12 -9.54
N ALA A 503 -41.82 -5.41 -8.90
CA ALA A 503 -41.85 -5.23 -7.46
C ALA A 503 -41.84 -6.58 -6.70
N VAL A 504 -42.66 -7.53 -7.15
CA VAL A 504 -42.68 -8.89 -6.58
C VAL A 504 -41.32 -9.58 -6.71
N LYS A 505 -40.67 -9.53 -7.87
CA LYS A 505 -39.36 -10.15 -8.08
C LYS A 505 -38.27 -9.51 -7.21
N LEU A 506 -38.25 -8.19 -7.09
CA LEU A 506 -37.29 -7.48 -6.27
C LEU A 506 -37.46 -7.83 -4.78
N ALA A 507 -38.69 -7.77 -4.26
CA ALA A 507 -39.00 -8.11 -2.88
C ALA A 507 -38.71 -9.59 -2.57
N GLN A 508 -39.02 -10.49 -3.50
CA GLN A 508 -38.68 -11.90 -3.40
C GLN A 508 -37.17 -12.06 -3.27
N ARG A 509 -36.38 -11.40 -4.11
CA ARG A 509 -34.93 -11.48 -4.05
C ARG A 509 -34.36 -10.97 -2.72
N ALA A 510 -34.90 -9.88 -2.18
CA ALA A 510 -34.52 -9.37 -0.87
C ALA A 510 -34.76 -10.42 0.23
N THR A 511 -35.92 -11.11 0.22
CA THR A 511 -36.23 -12.15 1.19
C THR A 511 -35.44 -13.45 0.98
N GLU A 512 -34.98 -13.78 -0.24
CA GLU A 512 -34.06 -14.89 -0.49
C GLU A 512 -32.67 -14.64 0.14
N ILE A 513 -32.22 -13.40 0.17
CA ILE A 513 -30.93 -13.02 0.77
C ILE A 513 -31.04 -12.98 2.29
N GLU A 514 -32.12 -12.37 2.83
CA GLU A 514 -32.39 -12.28 4.27
C GLU A 514 -33.77 -12.85 4.63
N PRO A 515 -33.89 -14.17 4.76
CA PRO A 515 -35.20 -14.87 4.84
C PRO A 515 -36.04 -14.57 6.10
N HIS A 516 -35.41 -14.06 7.15
CA HIS A 516 -36.07 -13.74 8.41
C HIS A 516 -36.29 -12.25 8.67
N ASN A 517 -35.78 -11.38 7.79
CA ASN A 517 -35.94 -9.94 7.93
C ASN A 517 -37.43 -9.56 7.78
N THR A 518 -38.04 -9.11 8.86
CA THR A 518 -39.49 -8.80 8.93
C THR A 518 -39.85 -7.62 8.02
N ILE A 519 -38.98 -6.65 7.80
CA ILE A 519 -39.19 -5.50 6.89
C ILE A 519 -39.29 -6.00 5.43
N TYR A 520 -38.41 -6.93 5.04
CA TYR A 520 -38.39 -7.46 3.67
C TYR A 520 -39.56 -8.40 3.42
N LEU A 521 -39.93 -9.19 4.42
CA LEU A 521 -41.13 -10.04 4.36
C LEU A 521 -42.40 -9.19 4.23
N ASP A 522 -42.52 -8.07 4.96
CA ASP A 522 -43.66 -7.14 4.85
C ASP A 522 -43.73 -6.53 3.43
N THR A 523 -42.61 -6.05 2.92
CA THR A 523 -42.55 -5.50 1.55
C THR A 523 -42.92 -6.54 0.50
N TYR A 524 -42.46 -7.78 0.65
CA TYR A 524 -42.80 -8.88 -0.25
C TYR A 524 -44.28 -9.23 -0.20
N ALA A 525 -44.83 -9.37 1.00
CA ALA A 525 -46.27 -9.63 1.19
C ALA A 525 -47.12 -8.48 0.58
N TRP A 526 -46.72 -7.22 0.79
CA TRP A 526 -47.36 -6.06 0.20
C TRP A 526 -47.29 -6.04 -1.33
N ALA A 527 -46.14 -6.34 -1.92
CA ALA A 527 -45.96 -6.44 -3.35
C ALA A 527 -46.86 -7.51 -3.98
N LEU A 528 -46.95 -8.68 -3.36
CA LEU A 528 -47.86 -9.75 -3.77
C LEU A 528 -49.32 -9.34 -3.65
N TYR A 529 -49.71 -8.68 -2.55
CA TYR A 529 -51.06 -8.15 -2.36
C TYR A 529 -51.44 -7.17 -3.46
N LYS A 530 -50.55 -6.21 -3.76
CA LYS A 530 -50.78 -5.23 -4.83
C LYS A 530 -50.84 -5.87 -6.22
N ALA A 531 -50.11 -6.94 -6.43
CA ALA A 531 -50.14 -7.74 -7.68
C ALA A 531 -51.38 -8.66 -7.77
N GLY A 532 -52.27 -8.67 -6.75
CA GLY A 532 -53.50 -9.50 -6.72
C GLY A 532 -53.26 -10.95 -6.31
N LYS A 533 -52.06 -11.33 -5.87
CA LYS A 533 -51.66 -12.68 -5.46
C LYS A 533 -51.92 -12.90 -3.96
N TYR A 534 -53.20 -12.85 -3.57
CA TYR A 534 -53.61 -12.78 -2.17
C TYR A 534 -53.27 -14.02 -1.35
N ALA A 535 -53.30 -15.21 -1.94
CA ALA A 535 -52.94 -16.45 -1.23
C ALA A 535 -51.45 -16.51 -0.91
N GLU A 536 -50.58 -16.14 -1.90
CA GLU A 536 -49.14 -16.06 -1.71
C GLU A 536 -48.80 -14.97 -0.67
N ALA A 537 -49.44 -13.79 -0.76
CA ALA A 537 -49.27 -12.71 0.17
C ALA A 537 -49.56 -13.13 1.62
N LYS A 538 -50.67 -13.91 1.83
CA LYS A 538 -51.00 -14.45 3.13
C LYS A 538 -49.89 -15.35 3.69
N THR A 539 -49.38 -16.29 2.88
CA THR A 539 -48.32 -17.21 3.30
C THR A 539 -47.06 -16.45 3.74
N VAL A 540 -46.66 -15.41 3.00
CA VAL A 540 -45.51 -14.57 3.37
C VAL A 540 -45.80 -13.76 4.65
N THR A 541 -47.02 -13.24 4.81
CA THR A 541 -47.44 -12.54 6.03
C THR A 541 -47.38 -13.48 7.26
N ASP A 542 -47.83 -14.73 7.10
CA ASP A 542 -47.75 -15.74 8.17
C ASP A 542 -46.29 -15.99 8.56
N SER A 543 -45.38 -16.10 7.57
CA SER A 543 -43.93 -16.25 7.80
C SER A 543 -43.33 -15.02 8.52
N MET A 544 -43.77 -13.81 8.19
CA MET A 544 -43.34 -12.58 8.85
C MET A 544 -43.72 -12.59 10.34
N TRP A 545 -44.93 -12.97 10.66
CA TRP A 545 -45.37 -13.06 12.06
C TRP A 545 -44.60 -14.12 12.84
N VAL A 546 -44.27 -15.27 12.21
CA VAL A 546 -43.40 -16.28 12.81
C VAL A 546 -41.98 -15.76 13.06
N ALA A 547 -41.46 -14.89 12.15
CA ALA A 547 -40.16 -14.27 12.35
C ALA A 547 -40.19 -13.29 13.55
N PHE A 548 -41.21 -12.44 13.68
CA PHE A 548 -41.38 -11.56 14.84
C PHE A 548 -41.44 -12.34 16.17
N GLU A 549 -42.08 -13.53 16.20
CA GLU A 549 -42.13 -14.35 17.41
C GLU A 549 -40.79 -14.97 17.78
N LYS A 550 -39.92 -15.28 16.78
CA LYS A 550 -38.63 -15.92 16.99
C LYS A 550 -37.52 -14.93 17.41
N GLU A 551 -37.54 -13.71 16.90
CA GLU A 551 -36.51 -12.70 17.19
C GLU A 551 -36.62 -12.07 18.58
N GLY A 552 -37.61 -12.51 19.39
CA GLY A 552 -37.70 -12.16 20.81
C GLY A 552 -37.64 -10.66 21.10
N GLN A 553 -38.68 -9.90 20.70
CA GLN A 553 -39.05 -8.57 21.23
C GLN A 553 -38.05 -7.41 21.12
N SER A 554 -37.03 -7.42 20.27
CA SER A 554 -36.18 -6.24 20.09
C SER A 554 -36.91 -5.09 19.38
N GLU A 555 -37.85 -5.38 18.47
CA GLU A 555 -38.73 -4.37 17.84
C GLU A 555 -40.19 -4.85 17.83
N LYS A 556 -41.08 -4.13 18.51
CA LYS A 556 -42.53 -4.39 18.44
C LYS A 556 -43.06 -3.88 17.10
N PRO A 557 -43.86 -4.70 16.37
CA PRO A 557 -44.50 -4.24 15.14
C PRO A 557 -45.38 -3.02 15.38
N ASP A 558 -45.27 -2.02 14.50
CA ASP A 558 -46.12 -0.83 14.54
C ASP A 558 -47.52 -1.09 13.96
N ALA A 559 -48.40 -0.08 14.06
CA ALA A 559 -49.75 -0.14 13.53
C ALA A 559 -49.81 -0.44 12.02
N GLY A 560 -48.78 -0.07 11.25
CA GLY A 560 -48.70 -0.29 9.80
C GLY A 560 -48.56 -1.74 9.42
N TYR A 561 -47.75 -2.56 10.15
CA TYR A 561 -47.65 -3.99 9.94
C TYR A 561 -48.98 -4.70 10.15
N TYR A 562 -49.67 -4.34 11.23
CA TYR A 562 -50.98 -4.89 11.54
C TYR A 562 -52.05 -4.48 10.50
N ASP A 563 -52.04 -3.23 10.04
CA ASP A 563 -53.02 -2.75 9.05
C ASP A 563 -52.83 -3.44 7.70
N ARG A 564 -51.58 -3.54 7.21
CA ARG A 564 -51.25 -4.26 5.95
C ARG A 564 -51.59 -5.74 6.05
N SER A 565 -51.22 -6.40 7.15
CA SER A 565 -51.58 -7.80 7.39
C SER A 565 -53.08 -8.01 7.39
N GLY A 566 -53.86 -7.12 8.02
CA GLY A 566 -55.31 -7.17 7.99
C GLY A 566 -55.89 -7.05 6.57
N ASP A 567 -55.35 -6.15 5.74
CA ASP A 567 -55.78 -5.99 4.35
C ASP A 567 -55.48 -7.28 3.52
N ILE A 568 -54.29 -7.88 3.74
CA ILE A 568 -53.88 -9.12 3.07
C ILE A 568 -54.80 -10.29 3.48
N TYR A 569 -55.02 -10.53 4.79
CA TYR A 569 -55.87 -11.58 5.29
C TYR A 569 -57.30 -11.42 4.78
N PHE A 570 -57.85 -10.22 4.77
CA PHE A 570 -59.19 -9.97 4.28
C PHE A 570 -59.36 -10.33 2.81
N LYS A 571 -58.42 -9.94 1.96
CA LYS A 571 -58.44 -10.28 0.56
C LYS A 571 -58.17 -11.77 0.27
N ALA A 572 -57.42 -12.43 1.15
CA ALA A 572 -57.20 -13.87 1.10
C ALA A 572 -58.40 -14.71 1.67
N GLY A 573 -59.47 -14.06 2.10
CA GLY A 573 -60.65 -14.73 2.65
C GLY A 573 -60.59 -15.08 4.15
N ALA A 574 -59.51 -14.72 4.85
CA ALA A 574 -59.30 -14.96 6.28
C ALA A 574 -59.87 -13.81 7.13
N SER A 575 -61.18 -13.61 7.07
CA SER A 575 -61.87 -12.43 7.67
C SER A 575 -61.70 -12.34 9.19
N LYS A 576 -61.59 -13.48 9.91
CA LYS A 576 -61.37 -13.45 11.37
C LYS A 576 -59.97 -12.95 11.72
N ASP A 577 -58.95 -13.40 11.00
CA ASP A 577 -57.56 -12.96 11.19
C ASP A 577 -57.40 -11.50 10.80
N ALA A 578 -58.02 -11.05 9.72
CA ALA A 578 -58.07 -9.66 9.32
C ALA A 578 -58.62 -8.75 10.43
N ALA A 579 -59.78 -9.17 11.02
CA ALA A 579 -60.39 -8.39 12.12
C ALA A 579 -59.49 -8.33 13.37
N LYS A 580 -58.75 -9.42 13.66
CA LYS A 580 -57.76 -9.43 14.75
C LYS A 580 -56.63 -8.41 14.46
N MET A 581 -56.04 -8.44 13.30
CA MET A 581 -54.95 -7.52 12.93
C MET A 581 -55.39 -6.04 12.96
N TRP A 582 -56.52 -5.71 12.37
CA TRP A 582 -57.02 -4.32 12.42
C TRP A 582 -57.40 -3.86 13.81
N LYS A 583 -57.78 -4.73 14.75
CA LYS A 583 -57.97 -4.36 16.16
C LYS A 583 -56.67 -4.01 16.83
N GLU A 584 -55.61 -4.80 16.60
CA GLU A 584 -54.27 -4.50 17.12
C GLU A 584 -53.73 -3.17 16.53
N ALA A 585 -53.88 -2.95 15.22
CA ALA A 585 -53.52 -1.69 14.59
C ALA A 585 -54.25 -0.51 15.21
N LEU A 586 -55.55 -0.67 15.52
CA LEU A 586 -56.37 0.40 16.12
C LEU A 586 -55.93 0.75 17.55
N GLN A 587 -55.38 -0.22 18.31
CA GLN A 587 -54.83 0.02 19.65
C GLN A 587 -53.50 0.76 19.62
N LEU A 588 -52.72 0.55 18.58
CA LEU A 588 -51.35 1.09 18.46
C LEU A 588 -51.32 2.48 17.84
N THR A 589 -52.29 2.88 17.00
CA THR A 589 -52.28 4.19 16.35
C THR A 589 -53.02 5.25 17.14
N ASN A 590 -52.40 6.42 17.29
CA ASN A 590 -53.03 7.61 17.85
C ASN A 590 -53.60 8.59 16.77
N ASP A 591 -53.37 8.30 15.49
CA ASP A 591 -53.85 9.15 14.38
C ASP A 591 -55.38 8.92 14.17
N HIS A 592 -56.16 9.95 14.42
CA HIS A 592 -57.60 9.92 14.24
C HIS A 592 -58.07 9.56 12.82
N LYS A 593 -57.30 9.91 11.79
CA LYS A 593 -57.60 9.58 10.40
C LYS A 593 -57.42 8.09 10.14
N GLU A 594 -56.35 7.51 10.65
CA GLU A 594 -56.09 6.07 10.58
C GLU A 594 -57.09 5.28 11.41
N GLN A 595 -57.37 5.71 12.64
CA GLN A 595 -58.42 5.09 13.47
C GLN A 595 -59.78 5.01 12.77
N ARG A 596 -60.14 6.09 12.04
CA ARG A 596 -61.41 6.11 11.27
C ARG A 596 -61.39 5.12 10.14
N LYS A 597 -60.27 4.97 9.41
CA LYS A 597 -60.13 3.98 8.36
C LYS A 597 -60.21 2.55 8.90
N LEU A 598 -59.51 2.25 9.99
CA LEU A 598 -59.51 0.92 10.63
C LEU A 598 -60.88 0.55 11.15
N ARG A 599 -61.62 1.45 11.78
CA ARG A 599 -63.02 1.27 12.19
C ARG A 599 -63.93 0.92 11.00
N ALA A 600 -63.76 1.63 9.86
CA ALA A 600 -64.52 1.35 8.63
C ALA A 600 -64.18 -0.07 8.05
N LYS A 601 -62.89 -0.47 8.09
CA LYS A 601 -62.48 -1.84 7.70
C LYS A 601 -63.12 -2.89 8.60
N LEU A 602 -63.14 -2.69 9.91
CA LEU A 602 -63.76 -3.61 10.88
C LEU A 602 -65.28 -3.71 10.69
N GLN A 603 -65.99 -2.62 10.32
CA GLN A 603 -67.42 -2.68 10.00
C GLN A 603 -67.71 -3.54 8.78
N LYS A 604 -66.88 -3.48 7.71
CA LYS A 604 -67.02 -4.35 6.53
C LYS A 604 -66.99 -5.82 6.87
N VAL A 605 -66.11 -6.24 7.77
CA VAL A 605 -66.00 -7.66 8.20
C VAL A 605 -67.27 -8.14 8.91
N ARG A 606 -67.96 -7.28 9.70
CA ARG A 606 -69.23 -7.64 10.36
C ARG A 606 -70.36 -7.96 9.38
N TRP A 607 -70.30 -7.46 8.15
CA TRP A 607 -71.29 -7.70 7.11
C TRP A 607 -70.96 -8.95 6.23
N THR A 608 -69.73 -9.46 6.34
CA THR A 608 -69.26 -10.61 5.57
C THR A 608 -69.16 -11.93 6.39
N MET A 609 -69.35 -11.83 7.70
CA MET A 609 -69.55 -12.96 8.63
C MET A 609 -71.01 -13.20 8.86
#